data_7e2948a298e329d07c48c1e4a0040a4f
#
_entry.id   7e2948a298e329d07c48c1e4a0040a4f
#
_cell.length_a   1.000
_cell.length_b   1.000
_cell.length_c   1.000
_cell.angle_alpha   90.00
_cell.angle_beta   90.00
_cell.angle_gamma   90.00
#
_symmetry.space_group_name_H-M   'P 1'
#
loop_
_entity.id
_entity.type
_entity.pdbx_description
1 polymer ?
#
loop_
_entity_poly.entity_id
_entity_poly.type
_entity_poly.pdbx_seq_one_letter_code
_entity_poly.pdbx_strand_id
1 'polypeptide(L)'
;MTAEERSRLELLDAALQSGSVRDHIRSVVVRVSEALARKKDALMSWEPIPLDIFVTTLPAEIRSAWVFVLRAGADTGAERHPNSHQRMMSFEGSGDFQTGELGKWQSNVLVSDPDAPLERRWISIPMNVWHRPVINNAADWAVVSFHTVPAEELIEERPDDSREAGTRQMKYLKSE
;
A
#
# COMPACT_ATOMS: atom_id res chain seq x y z
N MET A 1 -4.10 -17.46 2.58
CA MET A 1 -2.80 -17.03 3.16
C MET A 1 -2.10 -18.23 3.78
N THR A 2 -0.81 -18.45 3.53
CA THR A 2 -0.01 -19.52 4.13
C THR A 2 0.34 -19.18 5.58
N ALA A 3 0.74 -20.19 6.40
CA ALA A 3 1.19 -19.94 7.78
C ALA A 3 2.45 -19.07 7.84
N GLU A 4 3.38 -19.26 6.90
CA GLU A 4 4.60 -18.47 6.78
C GLU A 4 4.29 -17.00 6.47
N GLU A 5 3.39 -16.72 5.53
CA GLU A 5 3.00 -15.36 5.20
C GLU A 5 2.24 -14.68 6.36
N ARG A 6 1.39 -15.43 7.07
CA ARG A 6 0.76 -14.94 8.29
C ARG A 6 1.80 -14.49 9.31
N SER A 7 2.81 -15.31 9.56
CA SER A 7 3.89 -14.97 10.51
C SER A 7 4.64 -13.70 10.11
N ARG A 8 4.88 -13.48 8.80
CA ARG A 8 5.48 -12.23 8.30
C ARG A 8 4.58 -11.02 8.57
N LEU A 9 3.29 -11.14 8.31
CA LEU A 9 2.34 -10.05 8.58
C LEU A 9 2.22 -9.76 10.08
N GLU A 10 2.28 -10.77 10.94
CA GLU A 10 2.29 -10.60 12.41
C GLU A 10 3.53 -9.83 12.87
N LEU A 11 4.71 -10.10 12.30
CA LEU A 11 5.93 -9.34 12.58
C LEU A 11 5.82 -7.87 12.14
N LEU A 12 5.30 -7.62 10.93
CA LEU A 12 5.08 -6.27 10.43
C LEU A 12 4.02 -5.52 11.26
N ASP A 13 2.96 -6.21 11.64
CA ASP A 13 1.91 -5.66 12.50
C ASP A 13 2.48 -5.23 13.86
N ALA A 14 3.24 -6.10 14.50
CA ALA A 14 3.91 -5.80 15.77
C ALA A 14 4.87 -4.61 15.66
N ALA A 15 5.62 -4.51 14.55
CA ALA A 15 6.51 -3.37 14.29
C ALA A 15 5.73 -2.05 14.19
N LEU A 16 4.59 -2.04 13.50
CA LEU A 16 3.72 -0.86 13.37
C LEU A 16 2.94 -0.52 14.64
N GLN A 17 2.76 -1.47 15.57
CA GLN A 17 2.12 -1.22 16.86
C GLN A 17 3.06 -0.60 17.90
N SER A 18 4.38 -0.58 17.67
CA SER A 18 5.32 0.15 18.53
C SER A 18 4.95 1.62 18.60
N GLY A 19 4.84 2.18 19.83
CA GLY A 19 4.34 3.54 20.04
C GLY A 19 5.11 4.59 19.23
N SER A 20 6.46 4.55 19.27
CA SER A 20 7.32 5.49 18.54
C SER A 20 7.17 5.37 17.01
N VAL A 21 7.07 4.13 16.50
CA VAL A 21 6.85 3.87 15.06
C VAL A 21 5.47 4.39 14.66
N ARG A 22 4.43 4.05 15.42
CA ARG A 22 3.06 4.46 15.13
C ARG A 22 2.92 6.00 15.10
N ASP A 23 3.54 6.70 16.05
CA ASP A 23 3.53 8.16 16.09
C ASP A 23 4.30 8.78 14.92
N HIS A 24 5.43 8.17 14.52
CA HIS A 24 6.15 8.59 13.31
C HIS A 24 5.26 8.43 12.07
N ILE A 25 4.63 7.26 11.87
CA ILE A 25 3.74 6.99 10.74
C ILE A 25 2.58 7.98 10.71
N ARG A 26 1.94 8.29 11.87
CA ARG A 26 0.90 9.32 11.94
C ARG A 26 1.38 10.68 11.45
N SER A 27 2.59 11.07 11.84
CA SER A 27 3.18 12.34 11.38
C SER A 27 3.38 12.34 9.86
N VAL A 28 3.76 11.21 9.26
CA VAL A 28 3.85 11.06 7.81
C VAL A 28 2.46 11.12 7.18
N VAL A 29 1.46 10.44 7.73
CA VAL A 29 0.07 10.48 7.23
C VAL A 29 -0.45 11.91 7.20
N VAL A 30 -0.22 12.71 8.25
CA VAL A 30 -0.60 14.12 8.29
C VAL A 30 0.03 14.90 7.13
N ARG A 31 1.37 14.79 6.94
CA ARG A 31 2.06 15.48 5.85
C ARG A 31 1.55 15.07 4.46
N VAL A 32 1.35 13.77 4.26
CA VAL A 32 0.84 13.22 2.98
C VAL A 32 -0.60 13.67 2.72
N SER A 33 -1.45 13.72 3.75
CA SER A 33 -2.83 14.22 3.66
C SER A 33 -2.86 15.72 3.30
N GLU A 34 -2.01 16.53 3.93
CA GLU A 34 -1.87 17.94 3.58
C GLU A 34 -1.36 18.13 2.13
N ALA A 35 -0.41 17.30 1.69
CA ALA A 35 0.08 17.33 0.32
C ALA A 35 -1.04 16.95 -0.68
N LEU A 36 -1.87 15.96 -0.34
CA LEU A 36 -3.02 15.56 -1.14
C LEU A 36 -4.07 16.67 -1.19
N ALA A 37 -4.37 17.31 -0.07
CA ALA A 37 -5.35 18.41 0.00
C ALA A 37 -4.97 19.59 -0.91
N ARG A 38 -3.68 19.87 -1.07
CA ARG A 38 -3.18 20.92 -1.97
C ARG A 38 -3.26 20.56 -3.46
N LYS A 39 -3.38 19.27 -3.80
CA LYS A 39 -3.44 18.76 -5.18
C LYS A 39 -4.87 18.34 -5.52
N LYS A 40 -5.73 19.28 -5.94
CA LYS A 40 -7.18 19.05 -6.12
C LYS A 40 -7.52 17.87 -7.04
N ASP A 41 -6.72 17.65 -8.09
CA ASP A 41 -6.97 16.62 -9.11
C ASP A 41 -6.23 15.29 -8.80
N ALA A 42 -5.43 15.24 -7.73
CA ALA A 42 -4.73 14.02 -7.35
C ALA A 42 -5.69 13.06 -6.63
N LEU A 43 -5.64 11.80 -7.02
CA LEU A 43 -6.42 10.73 -6.39
C LEU A 43 -5.72 10.14 -5.17
N MET A 44 -4.39 10.32 -5.08
CA MET A 44 -3.57 9.89 -3.95
C MET A 44 -2.31 10.76 -3.82
N SER A 45 -1.68 10.65 -2.64
CA SER A 45 -0.34 11.16 -2.38
C SER A 45 0.44 10.13 -1.55
N TRP A 46 1.76 10.20 -1.55
CA TRP A 46 2.61 9.22 -0.87
C TRP A 46 3.93 9.82 -0.40
N GLU A 47 4.56 9.13 0.56
CA GLU A 47 5.91 9.41 1.04
C GLU A 47 6.61 8.09 1.40
N PRO A 48 7.88 7.85 0.97
CA PRO A 48 8.64 6.71 1.46
C PRO A 48 8.99 6.88 2.94
N ILE A 49 9.06 5.76 3.66
CA ILE A 49 9.42 5.73 5.07
C ILE A 49 10.81 5.10 5.21
N PRO A 50 11.75 5.75 5.91
CA PRO A 50 13.03 5.13 6.23
C PRO A 50 12.84 3.84 7.04
N LEU A 51 13.54 2.76 6.68
CA LEU A 51 13.41 1.49 7.40
C LEU A 51 14.06 1.49 8.78
N ASP A 52 14.94 2.43 9.06
CA ASP A 52 15.63 2.58 10.34
C ASP A 52 14.75 3.13 11.48
N ILE A 53 13.54 3.62 11.16
CA ILE A 53 12.56 3.97 12.20
C ILE A 53 12.01 2.75 12.93
N PHE A 54 12.06 1.57 12.30
CA PHE A 54 11.55 0.35 12.89
C PHE A 54 12.55 -0.20 13.91
N VAL A 55 12.20 -0.10 15.19
CA VAL A 55 13.04 -0.54 16.31
C VAL A 55 13.12 -2.06 16.44
N THR A 56 12.21 -2.78 15.79
CA THR A 56 12.19 -4.25 15.73
C THR A 56 12.76 -4.73 14.40
N THR A 57 13.32 -5.94 14.41
CA THR A 57 13.80 -6.56 13.17
C THR A 57 12.62 -6.84 12.23
N LEU A 58 12.63 -6.18 11.09
CA LEU A 58 11.71 -6.48 9.99
C LEU A 58 12.10 -7.80 9.32
N PRO A 59 11.15 -8.50 8.65
CA PRO A 59 11.48 -9.60 7.75
C PRO A 59 12.56 -9.18 6.75
N ALA A 60 13.59 -10.03 6.56
CA ALA A 60 14.80 -9.69 5.80
C ALA A 60 14.54 -9.31 4.34
N GLU A 61 13.42 -9.76 3.77
CA GLU A 61 13.01 -9.43 2.42
C GLU A 61 12.42 -8.03 2.27
N ILE A 62 12.09 -7.33 3.36
CA ILE A 62 11.56 -5.95 3.29
C ILE A 62 12.70 -4.99 2.94
N ARG A 63 12.53 -4.26 1.84
CA ARG A 63 13.54 -3.34 1.28
C ARG A 63 13.05 -1.90 1.18
N SER A 64 11.74 -1.68 1.24
CA SER A 64 11.16 -0.34 1.32
C SER A 64 9.81 -0.34 2.02
N ALA A 65 9.44 0.83 2.58
CA ALA A 65 8.16 1.07 3.19
C ALA A 65 7.62 2.44 2.75
N TRP A 66 6.29 2.57 2.67
CA TRP A 66 5.61 3.76 2.17
C TRP A 66 4.34 4.03 2.96
N VAL A 67 4.01 5.31 3.10
CA VAL A 67 2.65 5.76 3.40
C VAL A 67 1.99 6.23 2.12
N PHE A 68 0.78 5.76 1.87
CA PHE A 68 -0.13 6.32 0.86
C PHE A 68 -1.37 6.87 1.56
N VAL A 69 -1.87 7.99 1.08
CA VAL A 69 -3.21 8.49 1.41
C VAL A 69 -4.01 8.56 0.12
N LEU A 70 -5.10 7.82 0.10
CA LEU A 70 -6.01 7.65 -1.03
C LEU A 70 -7.25 8.49 -0.77
N ARG A 71 -7.62 9.33 -1.72
CA ARG A 71 -8.74 10.28 -1.58
C ARG A 71 -10.08 9.54 -1.48
N ALA A 72 -10.98 10.05 -0.67
CA ALA A 72 -12.37 9.57 -0.59
C ALA A 72 -13.01 9.54 -1.98
N GLY A 73 -13.63 8.41 -2.32
CA GLY A 73 -14.28 8.19 -3.61
C GLY A 73 -13.33 7.97 -4.79
N ALA A 74 -12.02 7.90 -4.58
CA ALA A 74 -11.08 7.69 -5.67
C ALA A 74 -11.13 6.25 -6.20
N ASP A 75 -10.96 6.12 -7.50
CA ASP A 75 -10.53 4.90 -8.18
C ASP A 75 -9.21 5.22 -8.86
N THR A 76 -8.11 4.72 -8.33
CA THR A 76 -6.77 4.98 -8.85
C THR A 76 -6.43 4.10 -10.06
N GLY A 77 -7.35 3.23 -10.46
CA GLY A 77 -7.17 2.26 -11.53
C GLY A 77 -6.38 1.02 -11.11
N ALA A 78 -6.26 0.08 -12.03
CA ALA A 78 -5.53 -1.15 -11.81
C ALA A 78 -4.02 -0.93 -11.95
N GLU A 79 -3.25 -1.60 -11.09
CA GLU A 79 -1.78 -1.65 -11.12
C GLU A 79 -1.29 -3.03 -10.69
N ARG A 80 -0.02 -3.34 -11.00
CA ARG A 80 0.70 -4.47 -10.45
C ARG A 80 2.18 -4.14 -10.30
N HIS A 81 2.86 -4.89 -9.44
CA HIS A 81 4.31 -4.78 -9.28
C HIS A 81 5.00 -6.04 -9.81
N PRO A 82 5.67 -5.97 -10.99
CA PRO A 82 6.32 -7.15 -11.59
C PRO A 82 7.55 -7.61 -10.81
N ASN A 83 8.16 -6.73 -10.04
CA ASN A 83 9.41 -6.97 -9.32
C ASN A 83 9.28 -6.97 -7.79
N SER A 84 8.09 -6.76 -7.25
CA SER A 84 7.90 -6.65 -5.79
C SER A 84 6.70 -7.42 -5.28
N HIS A 85 6.88 -8.14 -4.19
CA HIS A 85 5.80 -8.58 -3.32
C HIS A 85 5.40 -7.39 -2.44
N GLN A 86 4.11 -7.07 -2.39
CA GLN A 86 3.57 -5.99 -1.59
C GLN A 86 2.80 -6.54 -0.38
N ARG A 87 3.06 -5.98 0.80
CA ARG A 87 2.29 -6.22 2.02
C ARG A 87 1.76 -4.91 2.52
N MET A 88 0.47 -4.79 2.66
CA MET A 88 -0.16 -3.50 2.96
C MET A 88 -1.10 -3.61 4.15
N MET A 89 -1.04 -2.62 5.03
CA MET A 89 -1.92 -2.45 6.18
C MET A 89 -2.84 -1.23 6.00
N SER A 90 -4.11 -1.39 6.36
CA SER A 90 -5.01 -0.26 6.59
C SER A 90 -4.62 0.44 7.89
N PHE A 91 -4.05 1.63 7.80
CA PHE A 91 -3.53 2.36 8.97
C PHE A 91 -4.57 3.31 9.58
N GLU A 92 -5.28 4.07 8.74
CA GLU A 92 -6.41 4.93 9.14
C GLU A 92 -7.50 4.86 8.07
N GLY A 93 -8.76 4.66 8.51
CA GLY A 93 -9.90 4.52 7.60
C GLY A 93 -10.11 3.08 7.12
N SER A 94 -10.73 2.94 5.96
CA SER A 94 -11.06 1.66 5.36
C SER A 94 -11.24 1.77 3.85
N GLY A 95 -10.99 0.68 3.13
CA GLY A 95 -11.23 0.58 1.69
C GLY A 95 -11.28 -0.87 1.23
N ASP A 96 -11.66 -1.07 -0.02
CA ASP A 96 -11.64 -2.38 -0.67
C ASP A 96 -10.40 -2.47 -1.57
N PHE A 97 -9.42 -3.29 -1.17
CA PHE A 97 -8.22 -3.52 -1.98
C PHE A 97 -8.43 -4.76 -2.85
N GLN A 98 -8.96 -4.54 -4.03
CA GLN A 98 -9.32 -5.60 -4.95
C GLN A 98 -8.08 -6.20 -5.63
N THR A 99 -8.05 -7.54 -5.72
CA THR A 99 -6.97 -8.29 -6.36
C THR A 99 -7.54 -9.25 -7.42
N GLY A 100 -6.75 -9.66 -8.41
CA GLY A 100 -7.18 -10.66 -9.37
C GLY A 100 -6.60 -10.51 -10.76
N GLU A 101 -7.44 -10.71 -11.76
CA GLU A 101 -7.17 -10.47 -13.18
C GLU A 101 -7.95 -9.23 -13.63
N LEU A 102 -7.49 -8.56 -14.68
CA LEU A 102 -8.20 -7.42 -15.26
C LEU A 102 -9.64 -7.79 -15.61
N GLY A 103 -10.60 -7.07 -15.03
CA GLY A 103 -12.03 -7.33 -15.20
C GLY A 103 -12.61 -8.42 -14.29
N LYS A 104 -11.81 -9.14 -13.51
CA LYS A 104 -12.25 -10.17 -12.55
C LYS A 104 -11.62 -9.91 -11.18
N TRP A 105 -12.32 -9.15 -10.36
CA TRP A 105 -11.82 -8.67 -9.09
C TRP A 105 -12.37 -9.46 -7.90
N GLN A 106 -11.47 -9.82 -6.98
CA GLN A 106 -11.81 -10.32 -5.65
C GLN A 106 -11.72 -9.15 -4.68
N SER A 107 -12.78 -8.88 -3.95
CA SER A 107 -12.86 -7.86 -2.91
C SER A 107 -12.11 -8.29 -1.66
N ASN A 108 -11.33 -7.37 -1.08
CA ASN A 108 -10.63 -7.52 0.18
C ASN A 108 -10.84 -6.23 0.99
N VAL A 109 -11.94 -6.16 1.72
CA VAL A 109 -12.25 -4.98 2.55
C VAL A 109 -11.33 -4.94 3.76
N LEU A 110 -10.51 -3.89 3.84
CA LEU A 110 -9.58 -3.65 4.94
C LEU A 110 -10.06 -2.52 5.84
N VAL A 111 -9.80 -2.65 7.12
CA VAL A 111 -10.17 -1.68 8.16
C VAL A 111 -8.97 -1.39 9.07
N SER A 112 -8.91 -0.21 9.67
CA SER A 112 -7.86 0.21 10.60
C SER A 112 -8.14 -0.13 12.07
N ASP A 113 -9.26 -0.87 12.34
CA ASP A 113 -9.61 -1.31 13.69
C ASP A 113 -8.54 -2.28 14.23
N PRO A 114 -7.82 -1.94 15.32
CA PRO A 114 -6.76 -2.78 15.88
C PRO A 114 -7.27 -4.12 16.41
N ASP A 115 -8.54 -4.21 16.78
CA ASP A 115 -9.18 -5.43 17.30
C ASP A 115 -9.71 -6.35 16.18
N ALA A 116 -9.70 -5.85 14.93
CA ALA A 116 -10.09 -6.68 13.79
C ALA A 116 -9.04 -7.78 13.53
N PRO A 117 -9.47 -8.96 13.00
CA PRO A 117 -8.56 -10.00 12.58
C PRO A 117 -7.48 -9.50 11.60
N LEU A 118 -6.31 -10.12 11.63
CA LEU A 118 -5.16 -9.73 10.81
C LEU A 118 -5.53 -9.59 9.32
N GLU A 119 -6.32 -10.53 8.80
CA GLU A 119 -6.78 -10.56 7.41
C GLU A 119 -7.74 -9.43 7.03
N ARG A 120 -8.30 -8.77 8.03
CA ARG A 120 -9.15 -7.58 7.84
C ARG A 120 -8.37 -6.29 7.95
N ARG A 121 -7.13 -6.34 8.40
CA ARG A 121 -6.22 -5.19 8.53
C ARG A 121 -5.11 -5.20 7.49
N TRP A 122 -4.72 -6.39 7.03
CA TRP A 122 -3.59 -6.62 6.14
C TRP A 122 -3.99 -7.37 4.87
N ILE A 123 -3.29 -7.04 3.79
CA ILE A 123 -3.29 -7.83 2.55
C ILE A 123 -1.85 -8.10 2.11
N SER A 124 -1.63 -9.28 1.53
CA SER A 124 -0.38 -9.71 0.92
C SER A 124 -0.62 -9.97 -0.57
N ILE A 125 0.13 -9.29 -1.42
CA ILE A 125 -0.06 -9.28 -2.87
C ILE A 125 1.22 -9.77 -3.53
N PRO A 126 1.24 -10.99 -4.09
CA PRO A 126 2.39 -11.51 -4.82
C PRO A 126 2.75 -10.66 -6.04
N MET A 127 4.00 -10.78 -6.51
CA MET A 127 4.44 -10.17 -7.76
C MET A 127 3.48 -10.52 -8.92
N ASN A 128 3.30 -9.58 -9.83
CA ASN A 128 2.46 -9.70 -11.03
C ASN A 128 0.95 -9.87 -10.80
N VAL A 129 0.46 -9.80 -9.57
CA VAL A 129 -0.99 -9.81 -9.29
C VAL A 129 -1.56 -8.42 -9.51
N TRP A 130 -2.53 -8.31 -10.40
CA TRP A 130 -3.28 -7.06 -10.59
C TRP A 130 -4.07 -6.71 -9.35
N HIS A 131 -4.02 -5.46 -8.96
CA HIS A 131 -4.76 -4.94 -7.81
C HIS A 131 -5.19 -3.49 -8.06
N ARG A 132 -6.20 -3.06 -7.30
CA ARG A 132 -6.67 -1.69 -7.29
C ARG A 132 -7.33 -1.34 -5.96
N PRO A 133 -7.08 -0.18 -5.39
CA PRO A 133 -7.85 0.33 -4.27
C PRO A 133 -9.16 0.95 -4.77
N VAL A 134 -10.25 0.64 -4.06
CA VAL A 134 -11.57 1.24 -4.24
C VAL A 134 -11.96 1.88 -2.91
N ILE A 135 -12.00 3.20 -2.88
CA ILE A 135 -12.20 3.98 -1.67
C ILE A 135 -13.65 4.46 -1.63
N ASN A 136 -14.32 4.27 -0.49
CA ASN A 136 -15.66 4.82 -0.29
C ASN A 136 -15.64 6.36 -0.21
N ASN A 137 -16.80 7.00 -0.34
CA ASN A 137 -16.93 8.45 -0.34
C ASN A 137 -16.89 9.09 1.07
N ALA A 138 -16.72 8.31 2.15
CA ALA A 138 -16.89 8.82 3.50
C ALA A 138 -15.65 9.56 4.02
N ALA A 139 -14.46 9.03 3.75
CA ALA A 139 -13.19 9.60 4.21
C ALA A 139 -12.02 9.11 3.35
N ASP A 140 -10.92 9.84 3.40
CA ASP A 140 -9.63 9.40 2.85
C ASP A 140 -9.16 8.12 3.59
N TRP A 141 -8.38 7.30 2.89
CA TRP A 141 -7.85 6.05 3.41
C TRP A 141 -6.32 6.10 3.44
N ALA A 142 -5.73 6.01 4.64
CA ALA A 142 -4.29 5.92 4.79
C ALA A 142 -3.85 4.47 4.98
N VAL A 143 -2.84 4.07 4.20
CA VAL A 143 -2.26 2.74 4.23
C VAL A 143 -0.75 2.80 4.40
N VAL A 144 -0.17 1.77 5.02
CA VAL A 144 1.27 1.53 5.07
C VAL A 144 1.58 0.31 4.21
N SER A 145 2.48 0.48 3.26
CA SER A 145 2.87 -0.56 2.30
C SER A 145 4.35 -0.90 2.43
N PHE A 146 4.66 -2.20 2.44
CA PHE A 146 6.00 -2.75 2.46
C PHE A 146 6.28 -3.50 1.17
N HIS A 147 7.48 -3.32 0.63
CA HIS A 147 7.90 -3.91 -0.64
C HIS A 147 9.22 -4.67 -0.50
N THR A 148 9.44 -5.64 -1.40
CA THR A 148 10.63 -6.50 -1.42
C THR A 148 11.75 -5.98 -2.31
N VAL A 149 11.62 -4.75 -2.80
CA VAL A 149 12.66 -4.03 -3.55
C VAL A 149 12.90 -2.66 -2.92
N PRO A 150 14.08 -2.05 -3.11
CA PRO A 150 14.34 -0.66 -2.75
C PRO A 150 13.34 0.29 -3.39
N ALA A 151 13.10 1.43 -2.75
CA ALA A 151 12.09 2.39 -3.18
C ALA A 151 12.30 2.91 -4.61
N GLU A 152 13.56 3.14 -4.99
CA GLU A 152 13.99 3.61 -6.30
C GLU A 152 13.88 2.54 -7.40
N GLU A 153 13.76 1.26 -7.02
CA GLU A 153 13.64 0.13 -7.94
C GLU A 153 12.19 -0.32 -8.14
N LEU A 154 11.24 0.14 -7.29
CA LEU A 154 9.86 -0.28 -7.36
C LEU A 154 9.24 0.10 -8.71
N ILE A 155 8.81 -0.91 -9.45
CA ILE A 155 8.13 -0.79 -10.74
C ILE A 155 6.62 -0.93 -10.52
N GLU A 156 5.87 0.01 -11.06
CA GLU A 156 4.43 -0.07 -11.23
C GLU A 156 4.12 -0.27 -12.71
N GLU A 157 3.30 -1.26 -13.00
CA GLU A 157 2.69 -1.45 -14.32
C GLU A 157 1.21 -1.14 -14.26
N ARG A 158 0.73 -0.38 -15.25
CA ARG A 158 -0.69 -0.10 -15.47
C ARG A 158 -1.13 -0.63 -16.82
N PRO A 159 -2.41 -1.02 -16.98
CA PRO A 159 -2.95 -1.32 -18.30
C PRO A 159 -2.72 -0.12 -19.23
N ASP A 160 -2.41 -0.40 -20.49
CA ASP A 160 -2.30 0.62 -21.54
C ASP A 160 -3.51 0.50 -22.45
N ASP A 161 -4.51 1.35 -22.23
CA ASP A 161 -5.76 1.38 -23.01
C ASP A 161 -5.54 1.68 -24.51
N SER A 162 -4.34 2.18 -24.89
CA SER A 162 -3.98 2.46 -26.28
C SER A 162 -3.50 1.23 -27.05
N ARG A 163 -3.29 0.08 -26.37
CA ARG A 163 -2.77 -1.16 -26.96
C ARG A 163 -3.54 -2.37 -26.44
N GLU A 164 -4.04 -3.22 -27.33
CA GLU A 164 -4.54 -4.54 -26.93
C GLU A 164 -3.46 -5.30 -26.15
N ALA A 165 -3.75 -5.63 -24.89
CA ALA A 165 -2.84 -6.33 -23.95
C ALA A 165 -1.50 -5.61 -23.64
N GLY A 166 -1.40 -4.29 -23.87
CA GLY A 166 -0.23 -3.49 -23.50
C GLY A 166 -0.21 -3.11 -22.02
N THR A 167 1.00 -2.89 -21.47
CA THR A 167 1.19 -2.29 -20.15
C THR A 167 2.16 -1.11 -20.26
N ARG A 168 1.94 -0.10 -19.38
CA ARG A 168 2.85 1.02 -19.20
C ARG A 168 3.54 0.89 -17.86
N GLN A 169 4.87 0.93 -17.87
CA GLN A 169 5.68 0.91 -16.65
C GLN A 169 5.99 2.33 -16.18
N MET A 170 6.01 2.52 -14.87
CA MET A 170 6.43 3.75 -14.23
C MET A 170 7.10 3.47 -12.88
N LYS A 171 7.82 4.45 -12.36
CA LYS A 171 8.42 4.44 -11.02
C LYS A 171 7.83 5.56 -10.18
N TYR A 172 7.62 5.32 -8.90
CA TYR A 172 7.17 6.35 -7.96
C TYR A 172 8.25 7.41 -7.71
N LEU A 173 9.50 6.98 -7.61
CA LEU A 173 10.65 7.87 -7.52
C LEU A 173 11.31 7.96 -8.90
N LYS A 174 11.47 9.18 -9.40
CA LYS A 174 12.27 9.44 -10.60
C LYS A 174 13.73 9.38 -10.18
N SER A 175 14.56 8.65 -10.93
CA SER A 175 16.02 8.79 -10.84
C SER A 175 16.38 10.24 -11.19
N GLU A 176 17.11 10.93 -10.31
CA GLU A 176 17.72 12.22 -10.61
C GLU A 176 18.75 12.09 -11.72
#